data_b3531d9cb139cee2734aa2547a940361
#
_entry.id   b3531d9cb139cee2734aa2547a940361
#
_cell.length_a   1.000
_cell.length_b   1.000
_cell.length_c   1.000
_cell.angle_alpha   90.00
_cell.angle_beta   90.00
_cell.angle_gamma   90.00
#
_symmetry.space_group_name_H-M   'P 1'
#
loop_
_entity.id
_entity.type
_entity.pdbx_description
1 polymer ?
#
loop_
_entity_poly.entity_id
_entity_poly.type
_entity_poly.pdbx_seq_one_letter_code
_entity_poly.pdbx_strand_id
1 'polypeptide(L)'
;MKFNNRTILSSIFATALLWLLPVAIHAAPPSQANVEKASKAGDFSGALSILNSWLNDQVPAKPADAALMALIADPAFANALARRQLISKIGADKLAAFAKADAANQAFLEWLLGNTSAMNLYLEAAVPLGLAAREKNAYTLDPASLQIWQQILKADPDAKDGIYQKLAIATALRPPGCVNIGAGGAATPADPVARYRYFKTAHQKKELFPSFDRLTVWEYSKILCSGASDADLTWARQMINSFRPDLRADELVVNSTSFVWRRGAPAVFYPNGGYQNFQNVLAGGGKCGPRSSWSVMVCHAFGIPAIGVGQPAHACVAYKAANPMTQPQPGSAWKVGYGAGWDKSTIDDTPYDKLKGPDFLAGIEKRSDAAKFSQVEHLRWLAGAVTPPEKAAAVMGVAQKIHDSITLP
;
A
#
# COMPACT_ATOMS: atom_id res chain seq x y z
N MET A 1 -40.70 2.86 64.41
CA MET A 1 -40.08 1.61 64.84
C MET A 1 -38.66 1.55 64.33
N LYS A 2 -37.69 1.54 65.26
CA LYS A 2 -36.27 1.42 65.03
C LYS A 2 -35.93 -0.03 64.68
N PHE A 3 -35.05 -0.30 63.71
CA PHE A 3 -34.12 -1.39 63.80
C PHE A 3 -32.79 -1.08 63.06
N ASN A 4 -31.73 -1.40 63.74
CA ASN A 4 -30.33 -1.07 63.51
C ASN A 4 -29.66 -1.97 62.50
N ASN A 5 -28.74 -1.34 61.76
CA ASN A 5 -27.70 -1.98 60.99
C ASN A 5 -26.56 -2.53 61.83
N ARG A 6 -25.95 -3.58 61.34
CA ARG A 6 -24.52 -3.86 61.56
C ARG A 6 -23.86 -4.35 60.29
N THR A 7 -23.00 -3.53 59.82
CA THR A 7 -22.01 -3.72 58.75
C THR A 7 -20.94 -4.72 59.16
N ILE A 8 -20.63 -5.69 58.30
CA ILE A 8 -19.41 -6.48 58.42
C ILE A 8 -18.59 -6.21 57.15
N LEU A 9 -17.47 -5.46 57.33
CA LEU A 9 -16.41 -5.32 56.34
C LEU A 9 -15.56 -6.59 56.35
N SER A 10 -15.52 -7.30 55.25
CA SER A 10 -14.55 -8.36 54.98
C SER A 10 -13.52 -7.79 53.99
N SER A 11 -12.35 -7.45 54.51
CA SER A 11 -11.19 -7.05 53.72
C SER A 11 -10.57 -8.29 53.07
N ILE A 12 -10.68 -8.42 51.77
CA ILE A 12 -9.91 -9.38 51.00
C ILE A 12 -8.66 -8.65 50.49
N PHE A 13 -7.53 -8.91 51.10
CA PHE A 13 -6.22 -8.57 50.57
C PHE A 13 -5.93 -9.51 49.39
N ALA A 14 -6.11 -9.01 48.19
CA ALA A 14 -5.59 -9.68 47.00
C ALA A 14 -4.11 -9.28 46.85
N THR A 15 -3.23 -10.19 47.26
CA THR A 15 -1.80 -10.07 46.97
C THR A 15 -1.55 -10.29 45.50
N ALA A 16 -1.44 -9.21 44.74
CA ALA A 16 -1.01 -9.27 43.35
C ALA A 16 0.48 -9.66 43.32
N LEU A 17 0.76 -10.92 43.02
CA LEU A 17 2.10 -11.41 42.72
C LEU A 17 2.50 -10.83 41.35
N LEU A 18 3.18 -9.68 41.33
CA LEU A 18 3.84 -9.18 40.14
C LEU A 18 4.97 -10.17 39.80
N TRP A 19 4.72 -10.96 38.75
CA TRP A 19 5.79 -11.68 38.08
C TRP A 19 6.69 -10.64 37.42
N LEU A 20 7.80 -10.30 38.08
CA LEU A 20 8.93 -9.62 37.44
C LEU A 20 9.51 -10.58 36.38
N LEU A 21 8.99 -10.51 35.17
CA LEU A 21 9.70 -11.05 34.01
C LEU A 21 11.07 -10.34 34.00
N PRO A 22 12.17 -11.08 33.81
CA PRO A 22 13.46 -10.45 33.67
C PRO A 22 13.38 -9.52 32.47
N VAL A 23 13.42 -8.22 32.70
CA VAL A 23 13.62 -7.23 31.64
C VAL A 23 14.99 -7.58 31.08
N ALA A 24 15.00 -8.19 29.90
CA ALA A 24 16.23 -8.36 29.15
C ALA A 24 16.83 -6.95 29.00
N ILE A 25 17.99 -6.73 29.60
CA ILE A 25 18.74 -5.48 29.42
C ILE A 25 19.19 -5.50 27.97
N HIS A 26 18.35 -4.93 27.08
CA HIS A 26 18.71 -4.73 25.69
C HIS A 26 19.83 -3.70 25.67
N ALA A 27 20.87 -3.98 24.90
CA ALA A 27 21.89 -2.96 24.64
C ALA A 27 21.20 -1.67 24.16
N ALA A 28 21.66 -0.55 24.69
CA ALA A 28 21.11 0.73 24.28
C ALA A 28 21.08 0.83 22.75
N PRO A 29 19.98 1.36 22.15
CA PRO A 29 19.91 1.52 20.71
C PRO A 29 21.17 2.24 20.21
N PRO A 30 21.64 1.97 18.98
CA PRO A 30 22.78 2.68 18.42
C PRO A 30 22.45 4.13 18.62
N SER A 31 23.35 4.86 19.29
CA SER A 31 23.00 6.22 19.71
C SER A 31 22.42 6.88 18.49
N GLN A 32 21.17 7.31 18.57
CA GLN A 32 20.48 7.98 17.47
C GLN A 32 21.42 9.01 16.84
N ALA A 33 22.26 9.62 17.68
CA ALA A 33 23.33 10.51 17.30
C ALA A 33 24.35 9.90 16.31
N ASN A 34 24.74 8.63 16.42
CA ASN A 34 25.71 8.02 15.52
C ASN A 34 25.11 7.75 14.13
N VAL A 35 23.87 7.24 14.10
CA VAL A 35 23.14 7.04 12.82
C VAL A 35 22.81 8.39 12.18
N GLU A 36 22.39 9.39 12.96
CA GLU A 36 22.13 10.73 12.47
C GLU A 36 23.39 11.43 11.98
N LYS A 37 24.50 11.29 12.71
CA LYS A 37 25.80 11.84 12.30
C LYS A 37 26.26 11.24 10.97
N ALA A 38 26.18 9.91 10.81
CA ALA A 38 26.51 9.24 9.58
C ALA A 38 25.58 9.68 8.42
N SER A 39 24.27 9.73 8.67
CA SER A 39 23.29 10.17 7.67
C SER A 39 23.48 11.64 7.25
N LYS A 40 23.75 12.54 8.20
CA LYS A 40 24.06 13.95 7.90
C LYS A 40 25.36 14.13 7.11
N ALA A 41 26.34 13.26 7.37
CA ALA A 41 27.57 13.22 6.58
C ALA A 41 27.37 12.58 5.18
N GLY A 42 26.18 12.04 4.90
CA GLY A 42 25.90 11.29 3.67
C GLY A 42 26.51 9.88 3.67
N ASP A 43 26.96 9.38 4.81
CA ASP A 43 27.50 8.04 4.99
C ASP A 43 26.37 7.04 5.38
N PHE A 44 25.50 6.75 4.41
CA PHE A 44 24.43 5.76 4.61
C PHE A 44 24.96 4.33 4.67
N SER A 45 26.12 4.04 4.12
CA SER A 45 26.79 2.75 4.25
C SER A 45 27.25 2.52 5.68
N GLY A 46 27.87 3.50 6.30
CA GLY A 46 28.22 3.47 7.73
C GLY A 46 26.99 3.35 8.62
N ALA A 47 25.94 4.13 8.35
CA ALA A 47 24.67 4.04 9.07
C ALA A 47 24.05 2.63 8.96
N LEU A 48 24.04 2.03 7.77
CA LEU A 48 23.53 0.67 7.53
C LEU A 48 24.33 -0.37 8.31
N SER A 49 25.65 -0.24 8.35
CA SER A 49 26.54 -1.13 9.12
C SER A 49 26.24 -1.08 10.62
N ILE A 50 26.10 0.13 11.18
CA ILE A 50 25.75 0.33 12.60
C ILE A 50 24.39 -0.32 12.91
N LEU A 51 23.39 -0.09 12.04
CA LEU A 51 22.03 -0.64 12.22
C LEU A 51 22.03 -2.17 12.13
N ASN A 52 22.73 -2.76 11.16
CA ASN A 52 22.81 -4.21 11.00
C ASN A 52 23.46 -4.86 12.24
N SER A 53 24.59 -4.33 12.72
CA SER A 53 25.26 -4.85 13.91
C SER A 53 24.35 -4.80 15.12
N TRP A 54 23.75 -3.63 15.39
CA TRP A 54 22.91 -3.48 16.55
C TRP A 54 21.66 -4.38 16.51
N LEU A 55 20.94 -4.43 15.37
CA LEU A 55 19.76 -5.29 15.20
C LEU A 55 20.10 -6.77 15.37
N ASN A 56 21.26 -7.18 14.81
CA ASN A 56 21.75 -8.54 14.98
C ASN A 56 22.01 -8.90 16.44
N ASP A 57 22.61 -8.00 17.22
CA ASP A 57 22.97 -8.23 18.62
C ASP A 57 21.74 -8.32 19.54
N GLN A 58 20.61 -7.65 19.15
CA GLN A 58 19.37 -7.73 19.93
C GLN A 58 18.65 -9.09 19.78
N VAL A 59 18.90 -9.83 18.70
CA VAL A 59 18.23 -11.11 18.46
C VAL A 59 19.06 -12.25 19.02
N PRO A 60 18.55 -13.08 19.96
CA PRO A 60 19.25 -14.24 20.48
C PRO A 60 19.54 -15.28 19.39
N ALA A 61 20.52 -16.15 19.62
CA ALA A 61 20.87 -17.23 18.69
C ALA A 61 19.68 -18.20 18.44
N LYS A 62 18.84 -18.40 19.46
CA LYS A 62 17.60 -19.17 19.38
C LYS A 62 16.44 -18.28 19.91
N PRO A 63 15.87 -17.44 19.05
CA PRO A 63 14.84 -16.52 19.50
C PRO A 63 13.51 -17.25 19.73
N ALA A 64 12.86 -16.96 20.86
CA ALA A 64 11.47 -17.36 21.09
C ALA A 64 10.51 -16.44 20.32
N ASP A 65 9.37 -16.97 19.85
CA ASP A 65 8.37 -16.22 19.11
C ASP A 65 7.93 -14.94 19.84
N ALA A 66 7.61 -15.06 21.16
CA ALA A 66 7.20 -13.93 21.98
C ALA A 66 8.29 -12.85 22.13
N ALA A 67 9.57 -13.23 22.20
CA ALA A 67 10.67 -12.30 22.29
C ALA A 67 10.84 -11.49 20.98
N LEU A 68 10.70 -12.15 19.83
CA LEU A 68 10.72 -11.46 18.53
C LEU A 68 9.55 -10.49 18.37
N MET A 69 8.35 -10.88 18.82
CA MET A 69 7.20 -9.99 18.78
C MET A 69 7.38 -8.77 19.70
N ALA A 70 7.97 -8.95 20.89
CA ALA A 70 8.29 -7.84 21.77
C ALA A 70 9.33 -6.90 21.15
N LEU A 71 10.37 -7.44 20.49
CA LEU A 71 11.38 -6.64 19.79
C LEU A 71 10.78 -5.75 18.70
N ILE A 72 10.01 -6.32 17.77
CA ILE A 72 9.42 -5.52 16.68
C ILE A 72 8.35 -4.53 17.16
N ALA A 73 7.79 -4.72 18.35
CA ALA A 73 6.87 -3.79 18.99
C ALA A 73 7.57 -2.67 19.76
N ASP A 74 8.87 -2.82 20.10
CA ASP A 74 9.63 -1.76 20.77
C ASP A 74 9.85 -0.57 19.82
N PRO A 75 9.49 0.67 20.19
CA PRO A 75 9.56 1.82 19.30
C PRO A 75 10.97 2.14 18.79
N ALA A 76 12.00 1.95 19.62
CA ALA A 76 13.38 2.24 19.23
C ALA A 76 13.89 1.18 18.25
N PHE A 77 13.55 -0.09 18.51
CA PHE A 77 13.87 -1.20 17.62
C PHE A 77 13.14 -1.06 16.29
N ALA A 78 11.84 -0.78 16.29
CA ALA A 78 11.04 -0.57 15.10
C ALA A 78 11.57 0.58 14.23
N ASN A 79 12.00 1.69 14.85
CA ASN A 79 12.63 2.79 14.12
C ASN A 79 13.95 2.38 13.48
N ALA A 80 14.83 1.70 14.21
CA ALA A 80 16.10 1.22 13.67
C ALA A 80 15.91 0.24 12.51
N LEU A 81 14.94 -0.67 12.66
CA LEU A 81 14.59 -1.65 11.64
C LEU A 81 14.05 -0.99 10.36
N ALA A 82 13.14 -0.01 10.49
CA ALA A 82 12.59 0.74 9.37
C ALA A 82 13.67 1.56 8.64
N ARG A 83 14.56 2.25 9.39
CA ARG A 83 15.72 2.95 8.81
C ARG A 83 16.64 2.01 8.03
N ARG A 84 16.99 0.88 8.64
CA ARG A 84 17.79 -0.15 7.98
C ARG A 84 17.16 -0.62 6.68
N GLN A 85 15.85 -0.91 6.72
CA GLN A 85 15.12 -1.39 5.56
C GLN A 85 15.07 -0.32 4.46
N LEU A 86 14.81 0.93 4.81
CA LEU A 86 14.79 2.04 3.85
C LEU A 86 16.14 2.20 3.14
N ILE A 87 17.25 2.24 3.91
CA ILE A 87 18.60 2.36 3.35
C ILE A 87 18.91 1.16 2.44
N SER A 88 18.57 -0.05 2.89
CA SER A 88 18.82 -1.28 2.13
C SER A 88 18.01 -1.33 0.82
N LYS A 89 16.76 -0.84 0.81
CA LYS A 89 15.88 -0.93 -0.36
C LYS A 89 16.16 0.14 -1.42
N ILE A 90 16.53 1.33 -1.01
CA ILE A 90 16.89 2.41 -1.93
C ILE A 90 18.37 2.31 -2.34
N GLY A 91 19.23 1.91 -1.42
CA GLY A 91 20.68 1.87 -1.58
C GLY A 91 21.36 3.10 -0.98
N ALA A 92 22.45 2.86 -0.26
CA ALA A 92 23.18 3.89 0.47
C ALA A 92 23.66 5.04 -0.43
N ASP A 93 24.27 4.71 -1.58
CA ASP A 93 24.79 5.70 -2.52
C ASP A 93 23.68 6.56 -3.14
N LYS A 94 22.55 5.96 -3.45
CA LYS A 94 21.37 6.66 -4.00
C LYS A 94 20.76 7.61 -2.99
N LEU A 95 20.68 7.21 -1.72
CA LEU A 95 20.23 8.10 -0.64
C LEU A 95 21.20 9.25 -0.41
N ALA A 96 22.50 8.98 -0.46
CA ALA A 96 23.52 10.03 -0.37
C ALA A 96 23.40 11.03 -1.52
N ALA A 97 23.21 10.56 -2.74
CA ALA A 97 23.00 11.41 -3.90
C ALA A 97 21.72 12.24 -3.76
N PHE A 98 20.62 11.64 -3.32
CA PHE A 98 19.35 12.33 -3.08
C PHE A 98 19.50 13.44 -2.02
N ALA A 99 20.13 13.15 -0.88
CA ALA A 99 20.34 14.12 0.19
C ALA A 99 21.22 15.30 -0.25
N LYS A 100 22.27 15.03 -1.06
CA LYS A 100 23.21 16.06 -1.54
C LYS A 100 22.66 16.94 -2.67
N ALA A 101 21.59 16.50 -3.33
CA ALA A 101 21.06 17.21 -4.49
C ALA A 101 20.48 18.58 -4.12
N ASP A 102 19.85 18.69 -2.93
CA ASP A 102 19.25 19.94 -2.49
C ASP A 102 18.96 19.89 -0.97
N ALA A 103 18.94 21.05 -0.31
CA ALA A 103 18.68 21.17 1.13
C ALA A 103 17.28 20.71 1.52
N ALA A 104 16.28 20.80 0.64
CA ALA A 104 14.93 20.34 0.90
C ALA A 104 14.85 18.79 0.89
N ASN A 105 15.62 18.14 0.04
CA ASN A 105 15.77 16.69 0.03
C ASN A 105 16.44 16.20 1.32
N GLN A 106 17.47 16.88 1.78
CA GLN A 106 18.12 16.57 3.05
C GLN A 106 17.13 16.71 4.22
N ALA A 107 16.43 17.83 4.31
CA ALA A 107 15.42 18.06 5.38
C ALA A 107 14.28 17.03 5.34
N PHE A 108 13.82 16.68 4.12
CA PHE A 108 12.82 15.61 3.95
C PHE A 108 13.33 14.26 4.44
N LEU A 109 14.56 13.89 4.10
CA LEU A 109 15.14 12.62 4.51
C LEU A 109 15.38 12.56 6.03
N GLU A 110 15.79 13.65 6.66
CA GLU A 110 15.91 13.75 8.12
C GLU A 110 14.55 13.57 8.80
N TRP A 111 13.50 14.22 8.28
CA TRP A 111 12.14 14.03 8.76
C TRP A 111 11.68 12.58 8.60
N LEU A 112 11.90 11.98 7.43
CA LEU A 112 11.48 10.60 7.14
C LEU A 112 12.18 9.61 8.05
N LEU A 113 13.49 9.70 8.22
CA LEU A 113 14.27 8.85 9.11
C LEU A 113 13.87 8.99 10.58
N GLY A 114 13.33 10.15 10.98
CA GLY A 114 12.76 10.37 12.30
C GLY A 114 11.31 9.85 12.46
N ASN A 115 10.64 9.49 11.36
CA ASN A 115 9.21 9.14 11.37
C ASN A 115 8.99 7.67 11.01
N THR A 116 8.97 6.80 12.03
CA THR A 116 8.77 5.35 11.88
C THR A 116 7.47 5.02 11.15
N SER A 117 6.38 5.70 11.48
CA SER A 117 5.07 5.46 10.85
C SER A 117 5.11 5.76 9.35
N ALA A 118 5.70 6.88 8.96
CA ALA A 118 5.84 7.26 7.55
C ALA A 118 6.73 6.27 6.78
N MET A 119 7.86 5.84 7.38
CA MET A 119 8.72 4.80 6.80
C MET A 119 7.97 3.49 6.61
N ASN A 120 7.23 3.04 7.63
CA ASN A 120 6.47 1.78 7.56
C ASN A 120 5.40 1.84 6.46
N LEU A 121 4.60 2.91 6.41
CA LEU A 121 3.59 3.09 5.35
C LEU A 121 4.20 3.01 3.95
N TYR A 122 5.36 3.63 3.75
CA TYR A 122 6.07 3.62 2.46
C TYR A 122 6.63 2.24 2.13
N LEU A 123 7.34 1.62 3.07
CA LEU A 123 8.01 0.34 2.89
C LEU A 123 7.03 -0.82 2.72
N GLU A 124 5.98 -0.88 3.55
CA GLU A 124 4.96 -1.93 3.50
C GLU A 124 4.12 -1.86 2.21
N ALA A 125 3.80 -0.64 1.75
CA ALA A 125 3.08 -0.46 0.50
C ALA A 125 3.90 -0.87 -0.73
N ALA A 126 5.22 -0.73 -0.64
CA ALA A 126 6.14 -1.08 -1.70
C ALA A 126 6.46 -2.58 -1.81
N VAL A 127 6.08 -3.38 -0.80
CA VAL A 127 6.28 -4.84 -0.83
C VAL A 127 5.53 -5.45 -2.01
N PRO A 128 6.19 -6.22 -2.89
CA PRO A 128 5.50 -6.91 -3.98
C PRO A 128 4.46 -7.91 -3.47
N LEU A 129 3.40 -8.12 -4.24
CA LEU A 129 2.45 -9.21 -3.97
C LEU A 129 3.06 -10.57 -4.29
N GLY A 130 3.96 -10.62 -5.27
CA GLY A 130 4.62 -11.84 -5.72
C GLY A 130 5.46 -12.49 -4.62
N LEU A 131 5.08 -13.71 -4.21
CA LEU A 131 5.66 -14.42 -3.08
C LEU A 131 7.18 -14.62 -3.24
N ALA A 132 7.63 -15.01 -4.43
CA ALA A 132 9.05 -15.25 -4.69
C ALA A 132 9.93 -14.00 -4.53
N ALA A 133 9.44 -12.82 -4.91
CA ALA A 133 10.15 -11.57 -4.71
C ALA A 133 10.14 -11.13 -3.24
N ARG A 134 9.02 -11.37 -2.53
CA ARG A 134 8.90 -11.09 -1.10
C ARG A 134 9.81 -11.96 -0.25
N GLU A 135 9.78 -13.26 -0.47
CA GLU A 135 10.58 -14.23 0.32
C GLU A 135 12.08 -14.00 0.17
N LYS A 136 12.52 -13.71 -1.04
CA LYS A 136 13.93 -13.38 -1.31
C LYS A 136 14.31 -11.96 -0.91
N ASN A 137 13.34 -11.14 -0.48
CA ASN A 137 13.51 -9.70 -0.27
C ASN A 137 14.16 -9.00 -1.50
N ALA A 138 13.90 -9.54 -2.71
CA ALA A 138 14.60 -9.24 -3.95
C ALA A 138 13.89 -8.13 -4.75
N TYR A 139 13.58 -7.03 -4.10
CA TYR A 139 13.06 -5.82 -4.74
C TYR A 139 13.83 -4.58 -4.28
N THR A 140 13.85 -3.58 -5.10
CA THR A 140 14.48 -2.28 -4.80
C THR A 140 13.47 -1.17 -4.96
N LEU A 141 13.73 -0.04 -4.32
CA LEU A 141 12.93 1.17 -4.44
C LEU A 141 13.65 2.19 -5.30
N ASP A 142 12.90 2.85 -6.17
CA ASP A 142 13.45 3.93 -6.99
C ASP A 142 13.53 5.21 -6.13
N PRO A 143 14.71 5.84 -5.99
CA PRO A 143 14.86 7.11 -5.28
C PRO A 143 14.02 8.24 -5.89
N ALA A 144 13.59 8.15 -7.14
CA ALA A 144 12.65 9.08 -7.75
C ALA A 144 11.33 9.17 -6.96
N SER A 145 10.91 8.09 -6.30
CA SER A 145 9.74 8.11 -5.43
C SER A 145 9.91 9.03 -4.22
N LEU A 146 11.10 9.12 -3.65
CA LEU A 146 11.38 10.10 -2.57
C LEU A 146 11.30 11.53 -3.07
N GLN A 147 11.77 11.78 -4.30
CA GLN A 147 11.70 13.10 -4.91
C GLN A 147 10.25 13.54 -5.12
N ILE A 148 9.40 12.66 -5.63
CA ILE A 148 7.97 12.94 -5.81
C ILE A 148 7.31 13.20 -4.46
N TRP A 149 7.58 12.37 -3.45
CA TRP A 149 7.00 12.55 -2.11
C TRP A 149 7.42 13.88 -1.48
N GLN A 150 8.71 14.22 -1.55
CA GLN A 150 9.23 15.50 -1.09
C GLN A 150 8.54 16.69 -1.78
N GLN A 151 8.36 16.62 -3.11
CA GLN A 151 7.69 17.68 -3.88
C GLN A 151 6.22 17.83 -3.44
N ILE A 152 5.51 16.73 -3.19
CA ILE A 152 4.14 16.77 -2.68
C ILE A 152 4.10 17.43 -1.29
N LEU A 153 4.98 17.04 -0.37
CA LEU A 153 5.04 17.64 0.97
C LEU A 153 5.39 19.14 0.95
N LYS A 154 6.26 19.55 0.02
CA LYS A 154 6.57 20.96 -0.19
C LYS A 154 5.36 21.74 -0.72
N ALA A 155 4.58 21.11 -1.59
CA ALA A 155 3.43 21.72 -2.23
C ALA A 155 2.17 21.71 -1.34
N ASP A 156 2.12 20.81 -0.36
CA ASP A 156 0.98 20.61 0.53
C ASP A 156 1.44 20.03 1.90
N PRO A 157 1.56 20.88 2.93
CA PRO A 157 1.96 20.43 4.27
C PRO A 157 1.00 19.42 4.92
N ASP A 158 -0.29 19.41 4.54
CA ASP A 158 -1.28 18.45 5.07
C ASP A 158 -0.94 16.99 4.67
N ALA A 159 -0.10 16.82 3.64
CA ALA A 159 0.35 15.50 3.18
C ALA A 159 1.28 14.77 4.18
N LYS A 160 1.53 15.35 5.36
CA LYS A 160 2.31 14.69 6.43
C LYS A 160 1.50 13.70 7.26
N ASP A 161 0.18 13.78 7.23
CA ASP A 161 -0.69 13.00 8.11
C ASP A 161 -1.92 12.41 7.41
N GLY A 162 -2.48 11.37 8.02
CA GLY A 162 -3.79 10.81 7.69
C GLY A 162 -3.91 10.31 6.24
N ILE A 163 -5.06 10.56 5.64
CA ILE A 163 -5.36 10.14 4.26
C ILE A 163 -4.40 10.79 3.27
N TYR A 164 -4.07 12.06 3.46
CA TYR A 164 -3.24 12.80 2.50
C TYR A 164 -1.79 12.35 2.53
N GLN A 165 -1.28 11.88 3.66
CA GLN A 165 0.01 11.18 3.72
C GLN A 165 -0.02 9.89 2.90
N LYS A 166 -1.06 9.09 3.06
CA LYS A 166 -1.23 7.86 2.28
C LYS A 166 -1.32 8.14 0.79
N LEU A 167 -2.05 9.18 0.38
CA LEU A 167 -2.15 9.62 -1.01
C LEU A 167 -0.78 10.05 -1.57
N ALA A 168 -0.02 10.84 -0.80
CA ALA A 168 1.31 11.30 -1.21
C ALA A 168 2.27 10.12 -1.42
N ILE A 169 2.31 9.18 -0.47
CA ILE A 169 3.14 7.97 -0.57
C ILE A 169 2.72 7.11 -1.77
N ALA A 170 1.41 6.90 -1.95
CA ALA A 170 0.89 6.11 -3.07
C ALA A 170 1.24 6.73 -4.44
N THR A 171 1.11 8.06 -4.56
CA THR A 171 1.51 8.78 -5.77
C THR A 171 3.02 8.66 -6.04
N ALA A 172 3.82 8.73 -4.99
CA ALA A 172 5.26 8.61 -5.08
C ALA A 172 5.72 7.22 -5.52
N LEU A 173 5.15 6.18 -4.93
CA LEU A 173 5.46 4.78 -5.27
C LEU A 173 4.97 4.37 -6.67
N ARG A 174 3.85 4.89 -7.10
CA ARG A 174 3.21 4.59 -8.38
C ARG A 174 2.72 5.88 -9.05
N PRO A 175 3.59 6.64 -9.69
CA PRO A 175 3.21 7.89 -10.35
C PRO A 175 2.22 7.64 -11.51
N PRO A 176 1.45 8.66 -11.92
CA PRO A 176 0.49 8.56 -13.01
C PRO A 176 1.11 8.00 -14.29
N GLY A 177 0.37 7.12 -14.97
CA GLY A 177 0.81 6.52 -16.22
C GLY A 177 1.71 5.30 -16.07
N CYS A 178 2.02 4.85 -14.84
CA CYS A 178 2.79 3.63 -14.64
C CYS A 178 1.99 2.35 -14.99
N VAL A 179 0.68 2.43 -15.06
CA VAL A 179 -0.21 1.39 -15.58
C VAL A 179 -0.87 1.90 -16.84
N ASN A 180 -0.53 1.27 -17.98
CA ASN A 180 -1.20 1.56 -19.24
C ASN A 180 -2.57 0.88 -19.24
N ILE A 181 -3.63 1.68 -19.28
CA ILE A 181 -5.00 1.17 -19.41
C ILE A 181 -5.46 1.04 -20.87
N GLY A 182 -4.55 1.00 -21.82
CA GLY A 182 -4.74 0.48 -23.20
C GLY A 182 -5.75 1.18 -24.12
N ALA A 183 -6.57 2.08 -23.62
CA ALA A 183 -7.59 2.79 -24.39
C ALA A 183 -7.28 4.28 -24.62
N GLY A 184 -6.24 4.75 -24.01
CA GLY A 184 -5.78 6.11 -24.23
C GLY A 184 -4.59 6.10 -25.15
N GLY A 185 -4.61 6.88 -26.22
CA GLY A 185 -3.37 7.27 -26.86
C GLY A 185 -2.36 7.72 -25.79
N ALA A 186 -1.08 7.82 -26.14
CA ALA A 186 -0.04 8.25 -25.22
C ALA A 186 -0.40 9.62 -24.60
N ALA A 187 -1.32 9.61 -23.65
CA ALA A 187 -1.56 10.78 -22.83
C ALA A 187 -0.25 11.06 -22.10
N THR A 188 0.23 12.26 -22.20
CA THR A 188 1.34 12.72 -21.34
C THR A 188 0.96 12.37 -19.92
N PRO A 189 1.79 11.60 -19.18
CA PRO A 189 1.48 11.27 -17.80
C PRO A 189 1.20 12.56 -17.03
N ALA A 190 0.14 12.56 -16.22
CA ALA A 190 -0.16 13.70 -15.38
C ALA A 190 1.04 13.97 -14.44
N ASP A 191 1.31 15.22 -14.15
CA ASP A 191 2.28 15.56 -13.12
C ASP A 191 1.87 14.93 -11.78
N PRO A 192 2.79 14.26 -11.06
CA PRO A 192 2.44 13.55 -9.83
C PRO A 192 1.85 14.48 -8.74
N VAL A 193 2.36 15.70 -8.62
CA VAL A 193 1.86 16.68 -7.64
C VAL A 193 0.44 17.14 -8.03
N ALA A 194 0.22 17.37 -9.33
CA ALA A 194 -1.11 17.70 -9.84
C ALA A 194 -2.10 16.55 -9.60
N ARG A 195 -1.72 15.30 -9.87
CA ARG A 195 -2.55 14.11 -9.61
C ARG A 195 -2.89 13.95 -8.14
N TYR A 196 -1.94 14.15 -7.24
CA TYR A 196 -2.18 14.16 -5.81
C TYR A 196 -3.25 15.21 -5.44
N ARG A 197 -3.06 16.46 -5.90
CA ARG A 197 -3.99 17.56 -5.64
C ARG A 197 -5.38 17.31 -6.22
N TYR A 198 -5.45 16.71 -7.39
CA TYR A 198 -6.70 16.33 -8.03
C TYR A 198 -7.55 15.42 -7.14
N PHE A 199 -6.96 14.33 -6.61
CA PHE A 199 -7.68 13.43 -5.74
C PHE A 199 -7.95 14.02 -4.36
N LYS A 200 -7.03 14.82 -3.79
CA LYS A 200 -7.30 15.57 -2.55
C LYS A 200 -8.52 16.48 -2.73
N THR A 201 -8.58 17.24 -3.82
CA THR A 201 -9.70 18.14 -4.12
C THR A 201 -11.01 17.37 -4.32
N ALA A 202 -10.98 16.27 -5.06
CA ALA A 202 -12.16 15.43 -5.26
C ALA A 202 -12.67 14.82 -3.95
N HIS A 203 -11.76 14.41 -3.07
CA HIS A 203 -12.11 13.92 -1.73
C HIS A 203 -12.75 15.02 -0.87
N GLN A 204 -12.16 16.20 -0.81
CA GLN A 204 -12.71 17.35 -0.06
C GLN A 204 -14.10 17.76 -0.54
N LYS A 205 -14.35 17.64 -1.84
CA LYS A 205 -15.66 17.90 -2.47
C LYS A 205 -16.65 16.73 -2.32
N LYS A 206 -16.25 15.63 -1.68
CA LYS A 206 -17.08 14.42 -1.54
C LYS A 206 -17.53 13.83 -2.89
N GLU A 207 -16.67 13.90 -3.89
CA GLU A 207 -16.92 13.37 -5.22
C GLU A 207 -16.49 11.89 -5.36
N LEU A 208 -15.77 11.38 -4.36
CA LEU A 208 -15.27 10.00 -4.30
C LEU A 208 -16.17 9.12 -3.45
N PHE A 209 -16.03 7.81 -3.59
CA PHE A 209 -16.77 6.85 -2.77
C PHE A 209 -16.37 6.96 -1.30
N PRO A 210 -17.31 6.76 -0.35
CA PRO A 210 -17.00 6.82 1.09
C PRO A 210 -15.95 5.81 1.55
N SER A 211 -15.78 4.69 0.83
CA SER A 211 -14.73 3.71 1.11
C SER A 211 -13.32 4.24 0.86
N PHE A 212 -13.17 5.34 0.11
CA PHE A 212 -11.90 5.99 -0.17
C PHE A 212 -11.13 6.33 1.11
N ASP A 213 -11.81 6.76 2.16
CA ASP A 213 -11.20 7.14 3.45
C ASP A 213 -10.47 5.98 4.16
N ARG A 214 -10.81 4.74 3.82
CA ARG A 214 -10.34 3.53 4.51
C ARG A 214 -9.32 2.72 3.71
N LEU A 215 -8.90 3.24 2.56
CA LEU A 215 -7.94 2.55 1.71
C LEU A 215 -6.54 2.52 2.32
N THR A 216 -5.82 1.47 2.02
CA THR A 216 -4.39 1.36 2.29
C THR A 216 -3.58 2.14 1.25
N VAL A 217 -2.30 2.41 1.54
CA VAL A 217 -1.40 3.06 0.57
C VAL A 217 -1.30 2.26 -0.72
N TRP A 218 -1.22 0.92 -0.62
CA TRP A 218 -1.19 0.05 -1.79
C TRP A 218 -2.45 0.19 -2.64
N GLU A 219 -3.63 0.25 -2.04
CA GLU A 219 -4.89 0.43 -2.74
C GLU A 219 -5.01 1.82 -3.37
N TYR A 220 -4.59 2.88 -2.68
CA TYR A 220 -4.50 4.21 -3.28
C TYR A 220 -3.61 4.20 -4.53
N SER A 221 -2.51 3.45 -4.52
CA SER A 221 -1.63 3.36 -5.67
C SER A 221 -2.33 2.80 -6.91
N LYS A 222 -3.37 1.96 -6.75
CA LYS A 222 -4.17 1.39 -7.84
C LYS A 222 -5.21 2.38 -8.41
N ILE A 223 -5.35 3.54 -7.80
CA ILE A 223 -6.19 4.64 -8.28
C ILE A 223 -5.32 5.73 -8.92
N LEU A 224 -4.30 6.17 -8.19
CA LEU A 224 -3.46 7.31 -8.53
C LEU A 224 -2.57 7.05 -9.75
N CYS A 225 -2.17 5.79 -9.96
CA CYS A 225 -1.38 5.37 -11.12
C CYS A 225 -2.15 5.39 -12.45
N SER A 226 -3.44 5.76 -12.45
CA SER A 226 -4.27 5.81 -13.65
C SER A 226 -3.55 6.44 -14.83
N GLY A 227 -3.58 5.77 -16.00
CA GLY A 227 -3.11 6.33 -17.26
C GLY A 227 -4.10 7.33 -17.87
N ALA A 228 -5.32 7.47 -17.34
CA ALA A 228 -6.27 8.49 -17.75
C ALA A 228 -5.82 9.87 -17.29
N SER A 229 -6.08 10.91 -18.08
CA SER A 229 -5.87 12.29 -17.66
C SER A 229 -6.83 12.70 -16.55
N ASP A 230 -6.48 13.74 -15.77
CA ASP A 230 -7.38 14.30 -14.76
C ASP A 230 -8.68 14.85 -15.39
N ALA A 231 -8.60 15.31 -16.66
CA ALA A 231 -9.75 15.72 -17.44
C ALA A 231 -10.67 14.54 -17.77
N ASP A 232 -10.12 13.39 -18.18
CA ASP A 232 -10.91 12.18 -18.45
C ASP A 232 -11.58 11.64 -17.19
N LEU A 233 -10.87 11.64 -16.06
CA LEU A 233 -11.44 11.23 -14.77
C LEU A 233 -12.59 12.16 -14.35
N THR A 234 -12.43 13.47 -14.54
CA THR A 234 -13.48 14.46 -14.27
C THR A 234 -14.68 14.25 -15.19
N TRP A 235 -14.42 14.10 -16.49
CA TRP A 235 -15.47 13.83 -17.47
C TRP A 235 -16.24 12.55 -17.14
N ALA A 236 -15.56 11.47 -16.74
CA ALA A 236 -16.21 10.22 -16.36
C ALA A 236 -17.15 10.41 -15.15
N ARG A 237 -16.74 11.15 -14.12
CA ARG A 237 -17.62 11.48 -12.98
C ARG A 237 -18.83 12.31 -13.41
N GLN A 238 -18.60 13.34 -14.20
CA GLN A 238 -19.68 14.19 -14.71
C GLN A 238 -20.68 13.42 -15.56
N MET A 239 -20.17 12.61 -16.48
CA MET A 239 -20.99 11.78 -17.35
C MET A 239 -21.86 10.80 -16.55
N ILE A 240 -21.29 10.04 -15.63
CA ILE A 240 -22.04 9.11 -14.78
C ILE A 240 -23.07 9.87 -13.92
N ASN A 241 -22.68 10.96 -13.28
CA ASN A 241 -23.58 11.74 -12.43
C ASN A 241 -24.76 12.36 -13.21
N SER A 242 -24.56 12.70 -14.49
CA SER A 242 -25.61 13.32 -15.33
C SER A 242 -26.57 12.29 -15.92
N PHE A 243 -26.05 11.14 -16.36
CA PHE A 243 -26.86 10.14 -17.07
C PHE A 243 -27.38 9.03 -16.16
N ARG A 244 -26.65 8.69 -15.11
CA ARG A 244 -26.98 7.60 -14.21
C ARG A 244 -26.62 7.93 -12.76
N PRO A 245 -27.25 8.96 -12.17
CA PRO A 245 -26.96 9.36 -10.80
C PRO A 245 -27.29 8.25 -9.78
N ASP A 246 -28.19 7.32 -10.14
CA ASP A 246 -28.51 6.13 -9.39
C ASP A 246 -27.31 5.18 -9.21
N LEU A 247 -26.38 5.18 -10.16
CA LEU A 247 -25.16 4.34 -10.13
C LEU A 247 -24.09 4.90 -9.15
N ARG A 248 -24.33 6.06 -8.58
CA ARG A 248 -23.42 6.68 -7.62
C ARG A 248 -23.53 6.07 -6.22
N ALA A 249 -24.61 5.36 -5.91
CA ALA A 249 -24.81 4.68 -4.65
C ALA A 249 -24.32 3.23 -4.77
N ASP A 250 -23.34 2.82 -3.96
CA ASP A 250 -22.84 1.45 -3.90
C ASP A 250 -21.87 1.00 -5.01
N GLU A 251 -21.75 -0.33 -5.13
CA GLU A 251 -21.05 -1.04 -6.21
C GLU A 251 -21.57 -0.69 -7.61
N LEU A 252 -22.63 0.08 -7.72
CA LEU A 252 -23.31 0.40 -8.93
C LEU A 252 -22.47 1.23 -9.90
N VAL A 253 -21.45 1.96 -9.42
CA VAL A 253 -20.46 2.60 -10.30
C VAL A 253 -19.77 1.57 -11.21
N VAL A 254 -19.47 0.38 -10.68
CA VAL A 254 -18.92 -0.70 -11.49
C VAL A 254 -19.97 -1.21 -12.48
N ASN A 255 -21.24 -1.21 -12.11
CA ASN A 255 -22.32 -1.55 -13.03
C ASN A 255 -22.49 -0.54 -14.17
N SER A 256 -21.99 0.70 -14.03
CA SER A 256 -21.92 1.62 -15.16
C SER A 256 -21.05 1.08 -16.28
N THR A 257 -20.05 0.30 -15.94
CA THR A 257 -19.22 -0.41 -16.91
C THR A 257 -20.05 -1.44 -17.68
N SER A 258 -21.09 -2.02 -17.06
CA SER A 258 -22.01 -2.95 -17.73
C SER A 258 -22.78 -2.30 -18.87
N PHE A 259 -23.00 -0.98 -18.81
CA PHE A 259 -23.62 -0.26 -19.90
C PHE A 259 -22.76 -0.32 -21.19
N VAL A 260 -21.45 -0.13 -21.05
CA VAL A 260 -20.52 -0.28 -22.17
C VAL A 260 -20.42 -1.74 -22.63
N TRP A 261 -20.42 -2.70 -21.69
CA TRP A 261 -20.36 -4.12 -22.01
C TRP A 261 -21.65 -4.67 -22.63
N ARG A 262 -22.82 -4.22 -22.16
CA ARG A 262 -24.13 -4.69 -22.64
C ARG A 262 -24.57 -4.08 -23.96
N ARG A 263 -23.93 -3.02 -24.38
CA ARG A 263 -24.35 -2.33 -25.63
C ARG A 263 -24.30 -3.20 -26.89
N GLY A 264 -23.78 -4.43 -26.82
CA GLY A 264 -23.95 -5.47 -27.84
C GLY A 264 -23.62 -5.06 -29.29
N ALA A 265 -23.33 -3.78 -29.47
CA ALA A 265 -22.98 -3.25 -30.75
C ALA A 265 -21.73 -3.98 -31.25
N PRO A 266 -21.72 -4.42 -32.51
CA PRO A 266 -20.50 -4.88 -33.14
C PRO A 266 -19.44 -3.81 -32.86
N ALA A 267 -18.27 -4.25 -32.45
CA ALA A 267 -17.16 -3.33 -32.18
C ALA A 267 -17.01 -2.43 -33.41
N VAL A 268 -17.39 -1.16 -33.26
CA VAL A 268 -17.19 -0.21 -34.36
C VAL A 268 -15.69 -0.07 -34.48
N PHE A 269 -15.16 -0.56 -35.56
CA PHE A 269 -13.75 -0.43 -35.88
C PHE A 269 -13.51 1.02 -36.28
N TYR A 270 -12.83 1.76 -35.40
CA TYR A 270 -12.33 3.08 -35.77
C TYR A 270 -10.97 2.89 -36.48
N PRO A 271 -10.88 3.02 -37.78
CA PRO A 271 -9.59 3.10 -38.45
C PRO A 271 -8.86 4.30 -37.88
N ASN A 272 -7.58 4.24 -37.69
CA ASN A 272 -6.72 5.26 -37.05
C ASN A 272 -6.71 5.27 -35.52
N GLY A 273 -6.97 4.15 -34.88
CA GLY A 273 -6.78 4.04 -33.42
C GLY A 273 -7.85 4.75 -32.57
N GLY A 274 -9.06 4.87 -33.10
CA GLY A 274 -10.16 5.57 -32.42
C GLY A 274 -10.62 5.01 -31.09
N TYR A 275 -10.11 3.83 -30.68
CA TYR A 275 -10.28 3.34 -29.29
C TYR A 275 -9.31 3.98 -28.29
N GLN A 276 -8.55 4.96 -28.71
CA GLN A 276 -7.55 5.64 -27.89
C GLN A 276 -8.15 6.74 -27.00
N ASN A 277 -9.45 7.00 -27.08
CA ASN A 277 -10.12 7.87 -26.11
C ASN A 277 -11.37 7.20 -25.53
N PHE A 278 -11.67 7.54 -24.30
CA PHE A 278 -12.76 6.95 -23.53
C PHE A 278 -14.15 7.32 -24.08
N GLN A 279 -14.28 8.48 -24.73
CA GLN A 279 -15.52 8.94 -25.36
C GLN A 279 -15.89 8.00 -26.53
N ASN A 280 -14.90 7.57 -27.32
CA ASN A 280 -15.12 6.63 -28.41
C ASN A 280 -15.48 5.23 -27.90
N VAL A 281 -14.87 4.79 -26.77
CA VAL A 281 -15.27 3.53 -26.12
C VAL A 281 -16.70 3.60 -25.64
N LEU A 282 -17.12 4.71 -25.03
CA LEU A 282 -18.52 4.92 -24.63
C LEU A 282 -19.47 4.88 -25.83
N ALA A 283 -19.13 5.52 -26.91
CA ALA A 283 -19.97 5.60 -28.10
C ALA A 283 -20.05 4.25 -28.88
N GLY A 284 -18.91 3.56 -29.01
CA GLY A 284 -18.78 2.38 -29.88
C GLY A 284 -18.55 1.04 -29.17
N GLY A 285 -18.28 1.03 -27.89
CA GLY A 285 -18.05 -0.18 -27.05
C GLY A 285 -16.67 -0.79 -27.19
N GLY A 286 -16.14 -0.99 -28.37
CA GLY A 286 -14.85 -1.63 -28.60
C GLY A 286 -14.78 -3.12 -28.22
N LYS A 287 -13.61 -3.72 -28.37
CA LYS A 287 -13.31 -5.09 -27.90
C LYS A 287 -13.09 -5.12 -26.37
N CYS A 288 -12.77 -6.27 -25.84
CA CYS A 288 -12.57 -6.48 -24.40
C CYS A 288 -11.49 -5.55 -23.78
N GLY A 289 -10.36 -5.32 -24.45
CA GLY A 289 -9.31 -4.42 -23.98
C GLY A 289 -9.79 -2.99 -23.72
N PRO A 290 -10.30 -2.25 -24.73
CA PRO A 290 -10.89 -0.92 -24.55
C PRO A 290 -11.98 -0.87 -23.48
N ARG A 291 -12.88 -1.86 -23.42
CA ARG A 291 -13.93 -1.93 -22.40
C ARG A 291 -13.37 -2.13 -20.99
N SER A 292 -12.36 -2.99 -20.86
CA SER A 292 -11.65 -3.19 -19.58
C SER A 292 -11.01 -1.89 -19.11
N SER A 293 -10.32 -1.18 -20.01
CA SER A 293 -9.70 0.11 -19.71
C SER A 293 -10.73 1.17 -19.30
N TRP A 294 -11.87 1.20 -19.95
CA TRP A 294 -13.02 2.03 -19.54
C TRP A 294 -13.43 1.72 -18.10
N SER A 295 -13.60 0.43 -17.78
CA SER A 295 -14.02 0.00 -16.45
C SER A 295 -13.02 0.42 -15.37
N VAL A 296 -11.73 0.25 -15.64
CA VAL A 296 -10.66 0.70 -14.73
C VAL A 296 -10.69 2.21 -14.54
N MET A 297 -10.80 2.97 -15.64
CA MET A 297 -10.84 4.44 -15.61
C MET A 297 -12.05 4.96 -14.80
N VAL A 298 -13.24 4.39 -14.99
CA VAL A 298 -14.44 4.79 -14.24
C VAL A 298 -14.27 4.48 -12.74
N CYS A 299 -13.73 3.31 -12.40
CA CYS A 299 -13.42 2.99 -11.01
C CYS A 299 -12.46 4.02 -10.41
N HIS A 300 -11.35 4.34 -11.10
CA HIS A 300 -10.39 5.35 -10.64
C HIS A 300 -11.03 6.72 -10.49
N ALA A 301 -11.90 7.12 -11.42
CA ALA A 301 -12.60 8.41 -11.36
C ALA A 301 -13.42 8.60 -10.07
N PHE A 302 -13.95 7.52 -9.52
CA PHE A 302 -14.70 7.53 -8.26
C PHE A 302 -13.89 7.09 -7.04
N GLY A 303 -12.58 6.91 -7.18
CA GLY A 303 -11.72 6.51 -6.06
C GLY A 303 -11.85 5.04 -5.66
N ILE A 304 -12.18 4.16 -6.61
CA ILE A 304 -12.26 2.71 -6.43
C ILE A 304 -10.98 2.08 -6.95
N PRO A 305 -10.22 1.33 -6.13
CA PRO A 305 -9.05 0.59 -6.59
C PRO A 305 -9.43 -0.43 -7.67
N ALA A 306 -8.78 -0.35 -8.82
CA ALA A 306 -9.04 -1.25 -9.94
C ALA A 306 -7.78 -1.49 -10.78
N ILE A 307 -7.75 -2.61 -11.49
CA ILE A 307 -6.65 -3.00 -12.36
C ILE A 307 -7.17 -3.80 -13.55
N GLY A 308 -6.52 -3.68 -14.70
CA GLY A 308 -6.78 -4.54 -15.84
C GLY A 308 -6.26 -5.95 -15.60
N VAL A 309 -7.01 -6.94 -16.05
CA VAL A 309 -6.70 -8.37 -15.88
C VAL A 309 -6.74 -9.06 -17.23
N GLY A 310 -5.70 -9.84 -17.53
CA GLY A 310 -5.66 -10.71 -18.70
C GLY A 310 -6.30 -12.08 -18.40
N GLN A 311 -7.02 -12.62 -19.38
CA GLN A 311 -7.52 -14.00 -19.41
C GLN A 311 -7.27 -14.60 -20.79
N PRO A 312 -7.36 -15.92 -20.99
CA PRO A 312 -7.20 -16.50 -22.33
C PRO A 312 -8.11 -15.83 -23.36
N ALA A 313 -7.51 -15.19 -24.36
CA ALA A 313 -8.17 -14.42 -25.41
C ALA A 313 -9.13 -13.31 -24.93
N HIS A 314 -8.97 -12.84 -23.68
CA HIS A 314 -9.87 -11.87 -23.06
C HIS A 314 -9.14 -10.90 -22.13
N ALA A 315 -9.67 -9.69 -21.99
CA ALA A 315 -9.28 -8.73 -20.96
C ALA A 315 -10.52 -8.33 -20.16
N CYS A 316 -10.34 -8.20 -18.86
CA CYS A 316 -11.39 -7.81 -17.92
C CYS A 316 -10.82 -6.90 -16.82
N VAL A 317 -11.60 -6.64 -15.79
CA VAL A 317 -11.23 -5.75 -14.69
C VAL A 317 -11.28 -6.50 -13.36
N ALA A 318 -10.28 -6.29 -12.52
CA ALA A 318 -10.36 -6.57 -11.09
C ALA A 318 -10.52 -5.25 -10.34
N TYR A 319 -11.39 -5.21 -9.35
CA TYR A 319 -11.68 -4.02 -8.57
C TYR A 319 -12.06 -4.35 -7.13
N LYS A 320 -11.83 -3.41 -6.23
CA LYS A 320 -12.31 -3.52 -4.86
C LYS A 320 -13.76 -3.09 -4.81
N ALA A 321 -14.65 -4.01 -4.42
CA ALA A 321 -16.06 -3.70 -4.24
C ALA A 321 -16.23 -2.65 -3.14
N ALA A 322 -16.84 -1.53 -3.51
CA ALA A 322 -17.05 -0.39 -2.62
C ALA A 322 -18.50 -0.40 -2.16
N ASN A 323 -18.86 -1.23 -1.19
CA ASN A 323 -20.18 -1.15 -0.59
C ASN A 323 -20.11 -0.60 0.84
N PRO A 324 -20.40 0.71 1.04
CA PRO A 324 -20.43 1.30 2.36
C PRO A 324 -21.69 0.92 3.16
N MET A 325 -22.73 0.42 2.51
CA MET A 325 -24.06 0.19 3.11
C MET A 325 -24.26 -1.25 3.56
N THR A 326 -23.56 -2.19 2.98
CA THR A 326 -23.61 -3.58 3.41
C THR A 326 -22.42 -3.89 4.32
N GLN A 327 -22.68 -4.63 5.39
CA GLN A 327 -21.66 -5.25 6.25
C GLN A 327 -20.57 -5.87 5.38
N PRO A 328 -19.30 -5.89 5.84
CA PRO A 328 -18.28 -6.60 5.11
C PRO A 328 -18.79 -8.00 4.79
N GLN A 329 -19.04 -8.27 3.52
CA GLN A 329 -19.48 -9.59 3.10
C GLN A 329 -18.38 -10.58 3.47
N PRO A 330 -18.69 -11.75 3.99
CA PRO A 330 -17.70 -12.81 4.10
C PRO A 330 -17.15 -13.09 2.69
N GLY A 331 -15.84 -12.93 2.53
CA GLY A 331 -15.16 -13.06 1.26
C GLY A 331 -14.35 -11.82 0.87
N SER A 332 -13.50 -11.97 -0.14
CA SER A 332 -12.67 -10.88 -0.63
C SER A 332 -13.51 -9.68 -1.09
N ALA A 333 -13.08 -8.49 -0.66
CA ALA A 333 -13.62 -7.24 -1.20
C ALA A 333 -13.24 -7.04 -2.69
N TRP A 334 -12.27 -7.78 -3.21
CA TRP A 334 -11.86 -7.71 -4.61
C TRP A 334 -12.61 -8.72 -5.48
N LYS A 335 -13.05 -8.27 -6.63
CA LYS A 335 -13.83 -9.06 -7.61
C LYS A 335 -13.25 -8.92 -9.01
N VAL A 336 -13.44 -9.97 -9.83
CA VAL A 336 -13.21 -9.91 -11.26
C VAL A 336 -14.55 -9.69 -11.96
N GLY A 337 -14.66 -8.56 -12.65
CA GLY A 337 -15.84 -8.21 -13.43
C GLY A 337 -15.68 -8.56 -14.90
N TYR A 338 -16.77 -9.04 -15.52
CA TYR A 338 -16.87 -9.31 -16.96
C TYR A 338 -15.94 -10.40 -17.50
N GLY A 339 -15.47 -11.28 -16.64
CA GLY A 339 -14.55 -12.36 -16.96
C GLY A 339 -14.94 -13.69 -16.34
N ALA A 340 -14.09 -14.70 -16.56
CA ALA A 340 -14.27 -16.07 -16.10
C ALA A 340 -13.78 -16.32 -14.67
N GLY A 341 -13.63 -15.26 -13.85
CA GLY A 341 -13.17 -15.37 -12.45
C GLY A 341 -11.65 -15.41 -12.29
N TRP A 342 -11.22 -15.56 -11.04
CA TRP A 342 -9.79 -15.51 -10.67
C TRP A 342 -8.96 -16.64 -11.26
N ASP A 343 -9.48 -17.86 -11.32
CA ASP A 343 -8.76 -19.05 -11.80
C ASP A 343 -8.21 -18.93 -13.22
N LYS A 344 -8.86 -18.13 -14.06
CA LYS A 344 -8.45 -17.86 -15.44
C LYS A 344 -7.66 -16.57 -15.59
N SER A 345 -7.48 -15.83 -14.52
CA SER A 345 -6.91 -14.48 -14.53
C SER A 345 -5.39 -14.50 -14.40
N THR A 346 -4.75 -13.54 -15.05
CA THR A 346 -3.33 -13.20 -14.88
C THR A 346 -3.21 -11.70 -14.73
N ILE A 347 -2.35 -11.29 -13.80
CA ILE A 347 -2.11 -9.90 -13.48
C ILE A 347 -0.64 -9.58 -13.73
N ASP A 348 -0.39 -8.54 -14.49
CA ASP A 348 0.93 -8.00 -14.79
C ASP A 348 0.96 -6.52 -14.40
N ASP A 349 1.02 -6.28 -13.09
CA ASP A 349 0.92 -4.95 -12.50
C ASP A 349 2.27 -4.26 -12.34
N THR A 350 3.30 -5.02 -11.97
CA THR A 350 4.69 -4.56 -11.85
C THR A 350 5.64 -5.64 -12.34
N PRO A 351 6.95 -5.33 -12.51
CA PRO A 351 7.95 -6.36 -12.79
C PRO A 351 7.99 -7.50 -11.77
N TYR A 352 7.51 -7.23 -10.54
CA TYR A 352 7.49 -8.19 -9.44
C TYR A 352 6.15 -8.90 -9.25
N ASP A 353 5.07 -8.37 -9.82
CA ASP A 353 3.68 -8.81 -9.58
C ASP A 353 3.05 -9.43 -10.84
N LYS A 354 3.79 -10.34 -11.49
CA LYS A 354 3.29 -11.16 -12.61
C LYS A 354 2.69 -12.44 -12.06
N LEU A 355 1.41 -12.37 -11.65
CA LEU A 355 0.77 -13.39 -10.85
C LEU A 355 -0.40 -14.06 -11.56
N LYS A 356 -0.66 -15.30 -11.19
CA LYS A 356 -1.95 -15.94 -11.41
C LYS A 356 -3.01 -15.28 -10.53
N GLY A 357 -4.25 -15.27 -10.98
CA GLY A 357 -5.34 -14.61 -10.25
C GLY A 357 -5.52 -15.09 -8.82
N PRO A 358 -5.52 -16.40 -8.52
CA PRO A 358 -5.59 -16.88 -7.14
C PRO A 358 -4.45 -16.37 -6.26
N ASP A 359 -3.22 -16.36 -6.77
CA ASP A 359 -2.04 -15.88 -6.01
C ASP A 359 -2.12 -14.37 -5.76
N PHE A 360 -2.58 -13.61 -6.77
CA PHE A 360 -2.82 -12.18 -6.63
C PHE A 360 -3.89 -11.90 -5.58
N LEU A 361 -5.01 -12.61 -5.65
CA LEU A 361 -6.10 -12.48 -4.67
C LEU A 361 -5.62 -12.80 -3.25
N ALA A 362 -4.96 -13.94 -3.06
CA ALA A 362 -4.39 -14.30 -1.77
C ALA A 362 -3.41 -13.25 -1.23
N GLY A 363 -2.58 -12.68 -2.09
CA GLY A 363 -1.66 -11.59 -1.74
C GLY A 363 -2.37 -10.32 -1.25
N ILE A 364 -3.48 -9.96 -1.89
CA ILE A 364 -4.32 -8.81 -1.46
C ILE A 364 -5.00 -9.11 -0.12
N GLU A 365 -5.59 -10.28 0.01
CA GLU A 365 -6.33 -10.67 1.20
C GLU A 365 -5.45 -10.77 2.44
N LYS A 366 -4.20 -11.24 2.27
CA LYS A 366 -3.20 -11.22 3.36
C LYS A 366 -2.88 -9.80 3.87
N ARG A 367 -3.07 -8.77 3.05
CA ARG A 367 -2.92 -7.36 3.44
C ARG A 367 -4.14 -6.80 4.17
N SER A 368 -5.29 -7.49 4.15
CA SER A 368 -6.51 -7.01 4.82
C SER A 368 -6.38 -6.99 6.34
N ASP A 369 -5.62 -7.92 6.93
CA ASP A 369 -5.19 -7.85 8.32
C ASP A 369 -3.90 -7.01 8.42
N ALA A 370 -4.05 -5.70 8.45
CA ALA A 370 -2.93 -4.77 8.42
C ALA A 370 -1.94 -4.98 9.57
N ALA A 371 -2.42 -5.37 10.76
CA ALA A 371 -1.57 -5.59 11.93
C ALA A 371 -0.67 -6.82 11.74
N LYS A 372 -1.24 -7.94 11.35
CA LYS A 372 -0.46 -9.16 11.09
C LYS A 372 0.44 -9.00 9.86
N PHE A 373 -0.06 -8.34 8.81
CA PHE A 373 0.77 -8.05 7.63
C PHE A 373 2.02 -7.24 8.00
N SER A 374 1.86 -6.17 8.79
CA SER A 374 2.98 -5.37 9.29
C SER A 374 3.96 -6.21 10.10
N GLN A 375 3.48 -7.03 11.04
CA GLN A 375 4.31 -7.94 11.82
C GLN A 375 5.12 -8.91 10.95
N VAL A 376 4.49 -9.49 9.94
CA VAL A 376 5.16 -10.39 8.98
C VAL A 376 6.27 -9.67 8.24
N GLU A 377 6.00 -8.47 7.72
CA GLU A 377 7.01 -7.74 6.97
C GLU A 377 8.16 -7.24 7.86
N HIS A 378 7.88 -6.78 9.08
CA HIS A 378 8.92 -6.38 10.03
C HIS A 378 9.83 -7.56 10.40
N LEU A 379 9.28 -8.75 10.60
CA LEU A 379 10.10 -9.96 10.83
C LEU A 379 10.93 -10.34 9.58
N ARG A 380 10.39 -10.18 8.38
CA ARG A 380 11.15 -10.40 7.15
C ARG A 380 12.28 -9.39 6.97
N TRP A 381 12.05 -8.13 7.32
CA TRP A 381 13.10 -7.11 7.31
C TRP A 381 14.19 -7.45 8.33
N LEU A 382 13.78 -7.92 9.52
CA LEU A 382 14.71 -8.36 10.55
C LEU A 382 15.53 -9.58 10.12
N ALA A 383 14.92 -10.57 9.49
CA ALA A 383 15.63 -11.72 8.94
C ALA A 383 16.72 -11.31 7.93
N GLY A 384 16.47 -10.25 7.16
CA GLY A 384 17.46 -9.67 6.25
C GLY A 384 18.59 -8.88 6.95
N ALA A 385 18.50 -8.66 8.26
CA ALA A 385 19.48 -7.91 9.04
C ALA A 385 20.34 -8.80 9.96
N VAL A 386 19.93 -10.05 10.20
CA VAL A 386 20.59 -10.93 11.18
C VAL A 386 21.44 -12.00 10.54
N THR A 387 22.50 -12.39 11.26
CA THR A 387 23.42 -13.46 10.95
C THR A 387 23.69 -14.29 12.21
N PRO A 388 24.01 -15.56 12.16
CA PRO A 388 24.20 -16.38 10.94
C PRO A 388 22.87 -16.80 10.27
N PRO A 389 22.89 -17.51 9.14
CA PRO A 389 21.70 -17.90 8.37
C PRO A 389 20.65 -18.67 9.19
N GLU A 390 21.05 -19.47 10.15
CA GLU A 390 20.15 -20.24 11.02
C GLU A 390 19.28 -19.31 11.88
N LYS A 391 19.85 -18.20 12.34
CA LYS A 391 19.14 -17.15 13.10
C LYS A 391 18.12 -16.44 12.21
N ALA A 392 18.52 -16.11 11.00
CA ALA A 392 17.60 -15.52 10.00
C ALA A 392 16.45 -16.48 9.67
N ALA A 393 16.73 -17.77 9.51
CA ALA A 393 15.73 -18.81 9.25
C ALA A 393 14.74 -18.96 10.43
N ALA A 394 15.20 -18.85 11.68
CA ALA A 394 14.32 -18.87 12.85
C ALA A 394 13.36 -17.68 12.85
N VAL A 395 13.84 -16.46 12.55
CA VAL A 395 13.01 -15.26 12.42
C VAL A 395 11.99 -15.41 11.28
N MET A 396 12.43 -15.92 10.13
CA MET A 396 11.53 -16.20 8.99
C MET A 396 10.46 -17.24 9.34
N GLY A 397 10.79 -18.26 10.15
CA GLY A 397 9.82 -19.24 10.63
C GLY A 397 8.69 -18.62 11.43
N VAL A 398 8.98 -17.62 12.26
CA VAL A 398 7.94 -16.86 12.99
C VAL A 398 7.11 -16.00 12.03
N ALA A 399 7.74 -15.32 11.10
CA ALA A 399 7.03 -14.56 10.07
C ALA A 399 6.05 -15.45 9.28
N GLN A 400 6.48 -16.67 8.92
CA GLN A 400 5.62 -17.62 8.21
C GLN A 400 4.44 -18.11 9.05
N LYS A 401 4.64 -18.44 10.32
CA LYS A 401 3.56 -18.81 11.24
C LYS A 401 2.47 -17.72 11.32
N ILE A 402 2.89 -16.45 11.46
CA ILE A 402 1.95 -15.32 11.50
C ILE A 402 1.25 -15.17 10.15
N HIS A 403 1.99 -15.22 9.06
CA HIS A 403 1.42 -15.14 7.71
C HIS A 403 0.36 -16.20 7.48
N ASP A 404 0.60 -17.45 7.91
CA ASP A 404 -0.35 -18.56 7.74
C ASP A 404 -1.57 -18.42 8.66
N SER A 405 -1.41 -17.71 9.79
CA SER A 405 -2.51 -17.41 10.70
C SER A 405 -3.45 -16.30 10.21
N ILE A 406 -3.09 -15.58 9.12
CA ILE A 406 -4.00 -14.61 8.52
C ILE A 406 -5.07 -15.40 7.78
N THR A 407 -6.27 -15.44 8.36
CA THR A 407 -7.43 -16.03 7.71
C THR A 407 -7.86 -15.16 6.55
N LEU A 408 -8.06 -15.78 5.40
CA LEU A 408 -8.68 -15.11 4.26
C LEU A 408 -10.17 -14.91 4.54
N PRO A 409 -10.75 -13.75 4.22
CA PRO A 409 -12.17 -13.47 4.49
C PRO A 409 -13.12 -14.36 3.74
#